data_2e1a46e094555b0a14e77d2a96b18147
#
_entry.id   2e1a46e094555b0a14e77d2a96b18147
#
_cell.length_a   1.000
_cell.length_b   1.000
_cell.length_c   1.000
_cell.angle_alpha   90.00
_cell.angle_beta   90.00
_cell.angle_gamma   90.00
#
_symmetry.space_group_name_H-M   'P 1'
#
loop_
_entity.id
_entity.type
_entity.pdbx_description
1 polymer ?
#
loop_
_entity_poly.entity_id
_entity_poly.type
_entity_poly.pdbx_seq_one_letter_code
_entity_poly.pdbx_strand_id
1 'polypeptide(L)'
;LETVLKELNRVTQGYFNNGSYDTQLNGIINNYVDGVVLPTYKSLMEKNTILYNVVNTFKNNPDNDNFEAACEAWLKAREPWEKSEAFLFGPVDAKGLDPNMDSWPLDQVAIVQILKSGNYDDLDWTDGDSDDAIEAAQNVRGFHTLEFLLFKNGKPRRVN
;
A
#
# COMPACT_ATOMS: atom_id res chain seq x y z
N LEU A 1 -11.93 5.76 42.63
CA LEU A 1 -11.67 5.14 41.32
C LEU A 1 -12.91 4.40 40.80
N GLU A 2 -13.52 3.54 41.65
CA GLU A 2 -14.70 2.74 41.33
C GLU A 2 -15.91 3.60 40.92
N THR A 3 -16.13 4.70 41.62
CA THR A 3 -17.22 5.64 41.36
C THR A 3 -17.04 6.35 39.98
N VAL A 4 -15.80 6.70 39.64
CA VAL A 4 -15.47 7.34 38.34
C VAL A 4 -15.64 6.37 37.19
N LEU A 5 -15.20 5.11 37.36
CA LEU A 5 -15.39 4.06 36.36
C LEU A 5 -16.88 3.72 36.14
N LYS A 6 -17.69 3.73 37.22
CA LYS A 6 -19.13 3.50 37.16
C LYS A 6 -19.84 4.64 36.39
N GLU A 7 -19.44 5.88 36.64
CA GLU A 7 -20.02 7.04 35.94
C GLU A 7 -19.55 7.11 34.46
N LEU A 8 -18.31 6.81 34.17
CA LEU A 8 -17.81 6.67 32.78
C LEU A 8 -18.57 5.59 32.03
N ASN A 9 -18.80 4.42 32.63
CA ASN A 9 -19.60 3.37 32.03
C ASN A 9 -21.07 3.78 31.83
N ARG A 10 -21.66 4.50 32.78
CA ARG A 10 -23.04 5.00 32.65
C ARG A 10 -23.16 6.03 31.51
N VAL A 11 -22.19 6.94 31.40
CA VAL A 11 -22.16 7.97 30.35
C VAL A 11 -21.91 7.32 28.97
N THR A 12 -20.94 6.43 28.87
CA THR A 12 -20.67 5.74 27.61
C THR A 12 -21.82 4.84 27.17
N GLN A 13 -22.44 4.08 28.08
CA GLN A 13 -23.63 3.28 27.78
C GLN A 13 -24.84 4.16 27.38
N GLY A 14 -25.00 5.33 28.02
CA GLY A 14 -26.07 6.28 27.67
C GLY A 14 -25.87 6.91 26.28
N TYR A 15 -24.65 7.14 25.87
CA TYR A 15 -24.32 7.67 24.53
C TYR A 15 -24.44 6.59 23.44
N PHE A 16 -24.02 5.37 23.71
CA PHE A 16 -24.02 4.28 22.71
C PHE A 16 -25.35 3.54 22.59
N ASN A 17 -26.25 3.63 23.59
CA ASN A 17 -27.58 2.99 23.55
C ASN A 17 -28.69 3.90 23.00
N ASN A 18 -28.38 5.07 22.48
CA ASN A 18 -29.36 5.93 21.86
C ASN A 18 -29.42 5.64 20.36
N GLY A 19 -30.36 4.83 19.90
CA GLY A 19 -30.50 4.39 18.50
C GLY A 19 -30.51 5.53 17.44
N SER A 20 -30.71 6.77 17.88
CA SER A 20 -30.55 7.96 17.05
C SER A 20 -29.09 8.23 16.68
N TYR A 21 -28.15 8.02 17.61
CA TYR A 21 -26.72 8.18 17.34
C TYR A 21 -26.17 7.05 16.46
N ASP A 22 -26.63 5.81 16.67
CA ASP A 22 -26.19 4.68 15.84
C ASP A 22 -26.57 4.88 14.38
N THR A 23 -27.76 5.41 14.12
CA THR A 23 -28.20 5.73 12.75
C THR A 23 -27.33 6.83 12.12
N GLN A 24 -26.98 7.87 12.89
CA GLN A 24 -26.11 8.96 12.41
C GLN A 24 -24.67 8.47 12.19
N LEU A 25 -24.12 7.68 13.13
CA LEU A 25 -22.79 7.09 13.00
C LEU A 25 -22.69 6.15 11.81
N ASN A 26 -23.68 5.30 11.60
CA ASN A 26 -23.75 4.44 10.43
C ASN A 26 -23.80 5.26 9.12
N GLY A 27 -24.53 6.34 9.12
CA GLY A 27 -24.54 7.28 7.98
C GLY A 27 -23.16 7.89 7.69
N ILE A 28 -22.43 8.30 8.73
CA ILE A 28 -21.07 8.82 8.61
C ILE A 28 -20.11 7.75 8.11
N ILE A 29 -20.16 6.54 8.70
CA ILE A 29 -19.31 5.41 8.30
C ILE A 29 -19.55 5.05 6.84
N ASN A 30 -20.80 4.90 6.43
CA ASN A 30 -21.13 4.58 5.04
C ASN A 30 -20.64 5.66 4.08
N ASN A 31 -20.87 6.93 4.40
CA ASN A 31 -20.37 8.04 3.58
C ASN A 31 -18.85 8.07 3.50
N TYR A 32 -18.14 7.75 4.57
CA TYR A 32 -16.68 7.66 4.58
C TYR A 32 -16.19 6.49 3.72
N VAL A 33 -16.78 5.31 3.90
CA VAL A 33 -16.42 4.12 3.11
C VAL A 33 -16.69 4.37 1.62
N ASP A 34 -17.90 4.79 1.27
CA ASP A 34 -18.32 4.96 -0.13
C ASP A 34 -17.69 6.19 -0.80
N GLY A 35 -17.46 7.25 -0.04
CA GLY A 35 -16.95 8.52 -0.57
C GLY A 35 -15.43 8.66 -0.53
N VAL A 36 -14.74 7.92 0.32
CA VAL A 36 -13.27 8.04 0.52
C VAL A 36 -12.56 6.71 0.32
N VAL A 37 -12.89 5.68 1.11
CA VAL A 37 -12.12 4.43 1.14
C VAL A 37 -12.19 3.69 -0.19
N LEU A 38 -13.39 3.37 -0.65
CA LEU A 38 -13.57 2.61 -1.90
C LEU A 38 -13.05 3.35 -3.13
N PRO A 39 -13.30 4.67 -3.32
CA PRO A 39 -12.72 5.42 -4.43
C PRO A 39 -11.19 5.47 -4.40
N THR A 40 -10.57 5.55 -3.21
CA THR A 40 -9.11 5.56 -3.07
C THR A 40 -8.52 4.23 -3.49
N TYR A 41 -9.04 3.10 -3.00
CA TYR A 41 -8.55 1.78 -3.42
C TYR A 41 -8.84 1.47 -4.89
N LYS A 42 -9.97 1.94 -5.43
CA LYS A 42 -10.23 1.85 -6.87
C LYS A 42 -9.18 2.62 -7.68
N SER A 43 -8.88 3.85 -7.27
CA SER A 43 -7.82 4.66 -7.91
C SER A 43 -6.45 3.98 -7.79
N LEU A 44 -6.14 3.38 -6.64
CA LEU A 44 -4.90 2.62 -6.42
C LEU A 44 -4.79 1.46 -7.41
N MET A 45 -5.84 0.66 -7.53
CA MET A 45 -5.89 -0.46 -8.47
C MET A 45 -5.70 0.00 -9.92
N GLU A 46 -6.43 1.04 -10.34
CA GLU A 46 -6.36 1.57 -11.71
C GLU A 46 -4.95 2.10 -12.04
N LYS A 47 -4.34 2.86 -11.13
CA LYS A 47 -3.01 3.46 -11.34
C LYS A 47 -1.90 2.41 -11.27
N ASN A 48 -2.01 1.39 -10.41
CA ASN A 48 -1.06 0.26 -10.42
C ASN A 48 -1.20 -0.58 -11.69
N THR A 49 -2.40 -0.74 -12.23
CA THR A 49 -2.59 -1.40 -13.53
C THR A 49 -1.89 -0.63 -14.65
N ILE A 50 -1.96 0.71 -14.63
CA ILE A 50 -1.23 1.56 -15.58
C ILE A 50 0.27 1.41 -15.39
N LEU A 51 0.77 1.46 -14.16
CA LEU A 51 2.18 1.26 -13.84
C LEU A 51 2.68 -0.09 -14.36
N TYR A 52 1.96 -1.17 -14.11
CA TYR A 52 2.28 -2.49 -14.62
C TYR A 52 2.40 -2.52 -16.14
N ASN A 53 1.44 -1.93 -16.85
CA ASN A 53 1.45 -1.88 -18.32
C ASN A 53 2.61 -1.05 -18.86
N VAL A 54 2.94 0.08 -18.23
CA VAL A 54 4.06 0.94 -18.63
C VAL A 54 5.41 0.24 -18.39
N VAL A 55 5.54 -0.45 -17.25
CA VAL A 55 6.74 -1.27 -16.98
C VAL A 55 6.90 -2.40 -17.98
N ASN A 56 5.81 -3.06 -18.39
CA ASN A 56 5.87 -4.06 -19.45
C ASN A 56 6.25 -3.46 -20.82
N THR A 57 5.81 -2.25 -21.10
CA THR A 57 6.24 -1.52 -22.31
C THR A 57 7.75 -1.25 -22.25
N PHE A 58 8.26 -0.75 -21.14
CA PHE A 58 9.69 -0.57 -20.91
C PHE A 58 10.47 -1.88 -21.03
N LYS A 59 9.99 -2.98 -20.45
CA LYS A 59 10.61 -4.30 -20.55
C LYS A 59 10.79 -4.74 -22.01
N ASN A 60 9.82 -4.46 -22.86
CA ASN A 60 9.85 -4.84 -24.27
C ASN A 60 10.63 -3.85 -25.16
N ASN A 61 10.72 -2.60 -24.77
CA ASN A 61 11.45 -1.55 -25.46
C ASN A 61 12.19 -0.67 -24.43
N PRO A 62 13.39 -1.08 -23.99
CA PRO A 62 14.15 -0.44 -22.91
C PRO A 62 14.88 0.82 -23.44
N ASP A 63 14.18 1.94 -23.45
CA ASP A 63 14.72 3.27 -23.76
C ASP A 63 14.41 4.28 -22.64
N ASN A 64 14.98 5.48 -22.74
CA ASN A 64 14.83 6.52 -21.73
C ASN A 64 13.41 7.06 -21.63
N ASP A 65 12.67 7.13 -22.74
CA ASP A 65 11.32 7.68 -22.78
C ASP A 65 10.36 6.71 -22.06
N ASN A 66 10.46 5.41 -22.33
CA ASN A 66 9.68 4.40 -21.65
C ASN A 66 10.06 4.27 -20.16
N PHE A 67 11.34 4.48 -19.83
CA PHE A 67 11.78 4.50 -18.44
C PHE A 67 11.21 5.71 -17.68
N GLU A 68 11.23 6.89 -18.28
CA GLU A 68 10.67 8.10 -17.70
C GLU A 68 9.13 7.95 -17.52
N ALA A 69 8.45 7.35 -18.50
CA ALA A 69 7.04 7.00 -18.38
C ALA A 69 6.75 6.07 -17.19
N ALA A 70 7.63 5.09 -16.91
CA ALA A 70 7.51 4.23 -15.74
C ALA A 70 7.70 5.03 -14.43
N CYS A 71 8.64 5.96 -14.39
CA CYS A 71 8.83 6.86 -13.25
C CYS A 71 7.59 7.72 -12.97
N GLU A 72 7.00 8.30 -14.02
CA GLU A 72 5.76 9.09 -13.89
C GLU A 72 4.56 8.22 -13.43
N ALA A 73 4.44 7.00 -13.97
CA ALA A 73 3.39 6.07 -13.58
C ALA A 73 3.52 5.65 -12.11
N TRP A 74 4.75 5.45 -11.63
CA TRP A 74 5.03 5.18 -10.21
C TRP A 74 4.58 6.33 -9.31
N LEU A 75 4.93 7.57 -9.64
CA LEU A 75 4.49 8.75 -8.87
C LEU A 75 2.96 8.83 -8.78
N LYS A 76 2.27 8.54 -9.89
CA LYS A 76 0.80 8.54 -9.93
C LYS A 76 0.19 7.39 -9.13
N ALA A 77 0.83 6.20 -9.12
CA ALA A 77 0.37 5.04 -8.37
C ALA A 77 0.61 5.19 -6.86
N ARG A 78 1.69 5.87 -6.47
CA ARG A 78 2.01 6.18 -5.08
C ARG A 78 0.97 7.08 -4.42
N GLU A 79 0.42 8.06 -5.14
CA GLU A 79 -0.51 9.05 -4.59
C GLU A 79 -1.74 8.43 -3.87
N PRO A 80 -2.53 7.52 -4.46
CA PRO A 80 -3.64 6.90 -3.76
C PRO A 80 -3.19 5.94 -2.64
N TRP A 81 -1.99 5.36 -2.71
CA TRP A 81 -1.43 4.58 -1.62
C TRP A 81 -1.20 5.47 -0.39
N GLU A 82 -0.49 6.57 -0.52
CA GLU A 82 -0.28 7.57 0.54
C GLU A 82 -1.59 8.06 1.18
N LYS A 83 -2.63 8.26 0.35
CA LYS A 83 -3.96 8.62 0.86
C LYS A 83 -4.61 7.50 1.66
N SER A 84 -4.33 6.24 1.34
CA SER A 84 -4.90 5.08 2.02
C SER A 84 -4.29 4.81 3.39
N GLU A 85 -3.14 5.40 3.71
CA GLU A 85 -2.51 5.27 5.03
C GLU A 85 -3.41 5.75 6.18
N ALA A 86 -4.36 6.66 5.89
CA ALA A 86 -5.35 7.12 6.86
C ALA A 86 -6.33 6.00 7.30
N PHE A 87 -6.37 4.87 6.60
CA PHE A 87 -7.32 3.76 6.85
C PHE A 87 -6.72 2.37 6.57
N LEU A 88 -5.46 2.17 6.94
CA LEU A 88 -4.78 0.87 6.91
C LEU A 88 -5.27 -0.04 8.05
N PHE A 89 -6.53 -0.40 8.03
CA PHE A 89 -7.16 -1.29 8.99
C PHE A 89 -8.15 -2.25 8.31
N GLY A 90 -8.66 -3.22 9.06
CA GLY A 90 -9.60 -4.21 8.52
C GLY A 90 -8.92 -5.17 7.53
N PRO A 91 -9.43 -5.36 6.30
CA PRO A 91 -8.88 -6.33 5.36
C PRO A 91 -7.43 -6.05 4.92
N VAL A 92 -7.01 -4.79 4.90
CA VAL A 92 -5.65 -4.40 4.54
C VAL A 92 -4.65 -4.85 5.60
N ASP A 93 -4.97 -4.58 6.86
CA ASP A 93 -4.20 -5.02 8.03
C ASP A 93 -4.22 -6.55 8.17
N ALA A 94 -5.41 -7.15 8.16
CA ALA A 94 -5.59 -8.59 8.33
C ALA A 94 -4.88 -9.44 7.26
N LYS A 95 -4.60 -8.88 6.09
CA LYS A 95 -3.87 -9.53 4.99
C LYS A 95 -2.41 -9.10 4.88
N GLY A 96 -1.91 -8.29 5.80
CA GLY A 96 -0.54 -7.79 5.76
C GLY A 96 -0.18 -7.04 4.47
N LEU A 97 -1.13 -6.28 3.89
CA LEU A 97 -0.91 -5.64 2.60
C LEU A 97 0.11 -4.50 2.71
N ASP A 98 0.08 -3.73 3.77
CA ASP A 98 0.98 -2.59 3.97
C ASP A 98 2.46 -3.00 3.92
N PRO A 99 2.98 -3.91 4.76
CA PRO A 99 4.38 -4.29 4.71
C PRO A 99 4.79 -4.97 3.39
N ASN A 100 3.85 -5.49 2.62
CA ASN A 100 4.14 -6.09 1.32
C ASN A 100 4.13 -5.07 0.16
N MET A 101 3.41 -3.97 0.32
CA MET A 101 3.32 -2.91 -0.70
C MET A 101 4.28 -1.76 -0.45
N ASP A 102 4.66 -1.50 0.81
CA ASP A 102 5.40 -0.28 1.16
C ASP A 102 6.34 -0.43 2.36
N SER A 103 6.96 -1.59 2.52
CA SER A 103 7.88 -1.85 3.64
C SER A 103 9.05 -0.86 3.69
N TRP A 104 9.36 -0.41 4.90
CA TRP A 104 10.51 0.41 5.22
C TRP A 104 11.14 -0.03 6.57
N PRO A 105 12.46 -0.11 6.71
CA PRO A 105 13.50 0.20 5.72
C PRO A 105 13.72 -0.91 4.67
N LEU A 106 14.24 -0.52 3.49
CA LEU A 106 14.63 -1.47 2.45
C LEU A 106 15.92 -2.22 2.81
N ASP A 107 15.99 -3.50 2.41
CA ASP A 107 17.25 -4.22 2.30
C ASP A 107 17.90 -4.00 0.93
N GLN A 108 18.61 -2.87 0.79
CA GLN A 108 19.29 -2.51 -0.46
C GLN A 108 20.35 -3.54 -0.88
N VAL A 109 20.97 -4.22 0.08
CA VAL A 109 21.98 -5.25 -0.20
C VAL A 109 21.31 -6.46 -0.83
N ALA A 110 20.22 -6.93 -0.24
CA ALA A 110 19.45 -8.05 -0.78
C ALA A 110 18.87 -7.71 -2.18
N ILE A 111 18.33 -6.50 -2.38
CA ILE A 111 17.85 -6.05 -3.71
C ILE A 111 18.97 -6.15 -4.75
N VAL A 112 20.18 -5.65 -4.44
CA VAL A 112 21.32 -5.72 -5.36
C VAL A 112 21.77 -7.15 -5.61
N GLN A 113 21.71 -8.04 -4.61
CA GLN A 113 22.02 -9.46 -4.78
C GLN A 113 21.01 -10.16 -5.69
N ILE A 114 19.72 -9.92 -5.51
CA ILE A 114 18.65 -10.43 -6.38
C ILE A 114 18.87 -9.98 -7.83
N LEU A 115 19.15 -8.70 -8.06
CA LEU A 115 19.45 -8.19 -9.40
C LEU A 115 20.67 -8.86 -10.03
N LYS A 116 21.72 -9.15 -9.26
CA LYS A 116 22.92 -9.82 -9.74
C LYS A 116 22.73 -11.31 -10.02
N SER A 117 21.93 -11.98 -9.23
CA SER A 117 21.62 -13.40 -9.39
C SER A 117 20.70 -13.67 -10.57
N GLY A 118 19.81 -12.72 -10.88
CA GLY A 118 18.73 -12.91 -11.84
C GLY A 118 17.62 -13.85 -11.37
N ASN A 119 17.66 -14.29 -10.11
CA ASN A 119 16.59 -15.08 -9.52
C ASN A 119 15.59 -14.16 -8.83
N TYR A 120 14.36 -14.15 -9.33
CA TYR A 120 13.25 -13.32 -8.88
C TYR A 120 12.11 -14.12 -8.26
N ASP A 121 12.28 -15.45 -8.10
CA ASP A 121 11.21 -16.36 -7.69
C ASP A 121 10.62 -16.01 -6.31
N ASP A 122 11.47 -15.52 -5.39
CA ASP A 122 11.06 -15.14 -4.03
C ASP A 122 10.35 -13.77 -3.95
N LEU A 123 10.23 -13.05 -5.08
CA LEU A 123 9.55 -11.74 -5.09
C LEU A 123 8.04 -11.84 -5.32
N ASP A 124 7.57 -12.95 -5.86
CA ASP A 124 6.14 -13.19 -6.06
C ASP A 124 5.45 -13.45 -4.71
N TRP A 125 4.22 -13.00 -4.64
CA TRP A 125 3.32 -13.24 -3.52
C TRP A 125 2.00 -13.75 -4.09
N THR A 126 1.68 -15.00 -3.77
CA THR A 126 0.46 -15.67 -4.24
C THR A 126 -0.40 -16.13 -3.07
N ASP A 127 -1.71 -16.25 -3.31
CA ASP A 127 -2.61 -16.86 -2.34
C ASP A 127 -2.19 -18.32 -2.07
N GLY A 128 -1.82 -18.62 -0.83
CA GLY A 128 -1.36 -19.94 -0.40
C GLY A 128 0.11 -20.02 0.00
N ASP A 129 0.88 -18.96 -0.18
CA ASP A 129 2.22 -18.86 0.39
C ASP A 129 2.15 -18.82 1.91
N SER A 130 3.17 -19.35 2.58
CA SER A 130 3.27 -19.27 4.03
C SER A 130 3.53 -17.83 4.47
N ASP A 131 3.05 -17.45 5.65
CA ASP A 131 3.32 -16.13 6.23
C ASP A 131 4.83 -15.84 6.31
N ASP A 132 5.65 -16.83 6.66
CA ASP A 132 7.12 -16.69 6.71
C ASP A 132 7.73 -16.35 5.33
N ALA A 133 7.22 -16.94 4.25
CA ALA A 133 7.71 -16.67 2.88
C ALA A 133 7.26 -15.26 2.43
N ILE A 134 6.03 -14.87 2.78
CA ILE A 134 5.50 -13.53 2.49
C ILE A 134 6.34 -12.47 3.23
N GLU A 135 6.62 -12.67 4.52
CA GLU A 135 7.39 -11.75 5.35
C GLU A 135 8.86 -11.64 4.89
N ALA A 136 9.48 -12.74 4.46
CA ALA A 136 10.88 -12.75 4.04
C ALA A 136 11.18 -11.82 2.87
N ALA A 137 10.20 -11.53 2.00
CA ALA A 137 10.36 -10.69 0.82
C ALA A 137 9.88 -9.24 1.01
N GLN A 138 9.30 -8.88 2.15
CA GLN A 138 8.73 -7.54 2.39
C GLN A 138 9.74 -6.41 2.15
N ASN A 139 10.99 -6.56 2.61
CA ASN A 139 12.03 -5.53 2.53
C ASN A 139 12.67 -5.38 1.15
N VAL A 140 12.29 -6.19 0.17
CA VAL A 140 12.89 -6.22 -1.18
C VAL A 140 11.86 -6.01 -2.29
N ARG A 141 10.60 -5.74 -1.95
CA ARG A 141 9.52 -5.49 -2.92
C ARG A 141 8.67 -4.27 -2.51
N GLY A 142 7.71 -3.90 -3.33
CA GLY A 142 6.78 -2.79 -3.07
C GLY A 142 7.24 -1.44 -3.62
N PHE A 143 6.56 -0.38 -3.20
CA PHE A 143 6.75 0.96 -3.72
C PHE A 143 8.16 1.50 -3.48
N HIS A 144 8.72 1.32 -2.28
CA HIS A 144 10.07 1.81 -1.97
C HIS A 144 11.15 1.06 -2.75
N THR A 145 10.98 -0.25 -3.00
CA THR A 145 11.91 -0.98 -3.87
C THR A 145 11.87 -0.45 -5.30
N LEU A 146 10.67 -0.19 -5.84
CA LEU A 146 10.53 0.43 -7.15
C LEU A 146 11.14 1.84 -7.17
N GLU A 147 10.95 2.64 -6.12
CA GLU A 147 11.61 3.95 -5.99
C GLU A 147 13.13 3.82 -6.08
N PHE A 148 13.71 2.91 -5.31
CA PHE A 148 15.16 2.64 -5.33
C PHE A 148 15.66 2.26 -6.73
N LEU A 149 14.89 1.51 -7.50
CA LEU A 149 15.23 1.09 -8.85
C LEU A 149 15.03 2.21 -9.88
N LEU A 150 13.99 3.01 -9.75
CA LEU A 150 13.60 4.03 -10.73
C LEU A 150 14.36 5.35 -10.55
N PHE A 151 14.67 5.72 -9.30
CA PHE A 151 15.20 7.05 -8.99
C PHE A 151 16.60 6.99 -8.36
N LYS A 152 17.34 8.09 -8.52
CA LYS A 152 18.59 8.38 -7.82
C LYS A 152 18.68 9.86 -7.53
N ASN A 153 18.85 10.21 -6.26
CA ASN A 153 18.93 11.61 -5.81
C ASN A 153 17.70 12.43 -6.26
N GLY A 154 16.51 11.85 -6.16
CA GLY A 154 15.23 12.49 -6.52
C GLY A 154 15.02 12.70 -8.03
N LYS A 155 15.81 12.05 -8.89
CA LYS A 155 15.68 12.14 -10.35
C LYS A 155 15.56 10.74 -10.96
N PRO A 156 14.81 10.59 -12.08
CA PRO A 156 14.82 9.35 -12.85
C PRO A 156 16.23 8.92 -13.20
N ARG A 157 16.51 7.62 -13.06
CA ARG A 157 17.73 7.03 -13.62
C ARG A 157 17.65 7.03 -15.14
N ARG A 158 18.75 6.70 -15.78
CA ARG A 158 18.82 6.58 -17.23
C ARG A 158 19.22 5.17 -17.63
N VAL A 159 18.63 4.74 -18.75
CA VAL A 159 19.05 3.52 -19.44
C VAL A 159 20.31 3.83 -20.25
N ASN A 160 21.33 3.00 -20.10
CA ASN A 160 22.62 3.12 -20.82
C ASN A 160 22.52 2.50 -22.21
#